data_d795fe7c5d90991eddcaeb5fa2462c45
#
_entry.id   d795fe7c5d90991eddcaeb5fa2462c45
#
_cell.length_a   1.000
_cell.length_b   1.000
_cell.length_c   1.000
_cell.angle_alpha   90.00
_cell.angle_beta   90.00
_cell.angle_gamma   90.00
#
_symmetry.space_group_name_H-M   'P 1'
#
loop_
_entity.id
_entity.type
_entity.pdbx_description
1 polymer ?
#
loop_
_entity_poly.entity_id
_entity_poly.type
_entity_poly.pdbx_seq_one_letter_code
_entity_poly.pdbx_strand_id
1 'polypeptide(L)'
;RRQRQMCIRDRIDTVRQNLATATTDLRRRLANKERAAEVQRLIDEAKESEKKIAERIAELERLEFAAAAYTKANIEAVEAAINSRFNLVRWRMYEQTIEGADVETCVATIDGVPFNSLNSAGQVLAGLDIIRTFCRYYGATAPVFIDNAESISQTDFALDSQVIRLQVVEGAALELKTA
;
A
#
# COMPACT_ATOMS: atom_id res chain seq x y z
N ARG A 1 41.92 89.21 9.68
CA ARG A 1 40.70 88.92 8.87
C ARG A 1 40.79 87.59 8.19
N ARG A 2 41.88 87.14 7.56
CA ARG A 2 42.03 85.86 6.86
C ARG A 2 41.86 84.64 7.83
N GLN A 3 42.39 84.67 9.02
CA GLN A 3 42.27 83.58 9.99
C GLN A 3 40.81 83.30 10.48
N ARG A 4 40.02 84.35 10.70
CA ARG A 4 38.60 84.22 11.04
C ARG A 4 37.77 83.67 9.91
N GLN A 5 38.05 83.99 8.69
CA GLN A 5 37.37 83.46 7.50
C GLN A 5 37.69 81.96 7.29
N MET A 6 38.91 81.51 7.62
CA MET A 6 39.34 80.15 7.56
C MET A 6 38.59 79.29 8.64
N CYS A 7 38.52 79.72 9.90
CA CYS A 7 37.76 79.06 10.96
C CYS A 7 36.24 78.94 10.65
N ILE A 8 35.65 79.94 10.03
CA ILE A 8 34.24 79.90 9.66
C ILE A 8 34.01 78.88 8.52
N ARG A 9 34.87 78.80 7.55
CA ARG A 9 34.82 77.84 6.44
C ARG A 9 34.95 76.40 6.94
N ASP A 10 35.94 76.13 7.81
CA ASP A 10 36.16 74.80 8.40
C ASP A 10 34.97 74.35 9.23
N ARG A 11 34.34 75.28 9.94
CA ARG A 11 33.14 74.99 10.72
C ARG A 11 31.92 74.67 9.83
N ILE A 12 31.77 75.37 8.73
CA ILE A 12 30.71 75.12 7.73
C ILE A 12 30.94 73.76 7.08
N ASP A 13 32.17 73.42 6.71
CA ASP A 13 32.51 72.17 6.09
C ASP A 13 32.30 70.98 7.04
N THR A 14 32.64 71.13 8.34
CA THR A 14 32.34 70.14 9.38
C THR A 14 30.82 69.91 9.54
N VAL A 15 30.02 70.99 9.58
CA VAL A 15 28.56 70.89 9.69
C VAL A 15 27.98 70.23 8.42
N ARG A 16 28.47 70.53 7.23
CA ARG A 16 28.05 69.89 5.97
C ARG A 16 28.36 68.41 5.97
N GLN A 17 29.55 68.00 6.42
CA GLN A 17 29.94 66.61 6.53
C GLN A 17 29.04 65.87 7.53
N ASN A 18 28.79 66.41 8.70
CA ASN A 18 27.92 65.81 9.72
C ASN A 18 26.47 65.65 9.19
N LEU A 19 25.98 66.66 8.46
CA LEU A 19 24.63 66.58 7.85
C LEU A 19 24.57 65.52 6.76
N ALA A 20 25.61 65.45 5.91
CA ALA A 20 25.67 64.41 4.85
C ALA A 20 25.71 63.00 5.44
N THR A 21 26.49 62.79 6.49
CA THR A 21 26.56 61.49 7.21
C THR A 21 25.24 61.12 7.86
N ALA A 22 24.61 62.09 8.56
CA ALA A 22 23.29 61.87 9.16
C ALA A 22 22.20 61.56 8.11
N THR A 23 22.22 62.25 6.97
CA THR A 23 21.28 62.03 5.86
C THR A 23 21.49 60.63 5.27
N THR A 24 22.72 60.18 5.09
CA THR A 24 23.06 58.88 4.56
C THR A 24 22.60 57.76 5.52
N ASP A 25 22.81 57.95 6.85
CA ASP A 25 22.36 56.98 7.84
C ASP A 25 20.83 56.87 7.91
N LEU A 26 20.14 58.03 7.85
CA LEU A 26 18.66 58.00 7.79
C LEU A 26 18.12 57.32 6.54
N ARG A 27 18.72 57.55 5.37
CA ARG A 27 18.35 56.86 4.15
C ARG A 27 18.55 55.34 4.24
N ARG A 28 19.66 54.91 4.82
CA ARG A 28 19.96 53.52 5.08
C ARG A 28 18.93 52.89 6.02
N ARG A 29 18.58 53.55 7.12
CA ARG A 29 17.55 53.07 8.05
C ARG A 29 16.18 52.96 7.40
N LEU A 30 15.81 53.92 6.56
CA LEU A 30 14.55 53.88 5.80
C LEU A 30 14.51 52.69 4.85
N ALA A 31 15.56 52.51 4.04
CA ALA A 31 15.66 51.39 3.12
C ALA A 31 15.63 50.02 3.87
N ASN A 32 16.25 49.92 5.02
CA ASN A 32 16.18 48.70 5.83
C ASN A 32 14.78 48.45 6.40
N LYS A 33 14.05 49.49 6.81
CA LYS A 33 12.66 49.38 7.26
C LYS A 33 11.74 48.91 6.12
N GLU A 34 11.91 49.44 4.94
CA GLU A 34 11.13 49.03 3.73
C GLU A 34 11.42 47.55 3.38
N ARG A 35 12.69 47.13 3.41
CA ARG A 35 13.08 45.73 3.20
C ARG A 35 12.50 44.80 4.28
N ALA A 36 12.54 45.22 5.53
CA ALA A 36 11.96 44.42 6.63
C ALA A 36 10.45 44.23 6.46
N ALA A 37 9.74 45.28 6.06
CA ALA A 37 8.30 45.20 5.78
C ALA A 37 8.00 44.26 4.60
N GLU A 38 8.77 44.31 3.51
CA GLU A 38 8.62 43.42 2.38
C GLU A 38 8.91 41.94 2.75
N VAL A 39 9.98 41.69 3.49
CA VAL A 39 10.31 40.34 3.99
C VAL A 39 9.20 39.80 4.90
N GLN A 40 8.67 40.65 5.79
CA GLN A 40 7.55 40.25 6.67
C GLN A 40 6.31 39.85 5.83
N ARG A 41 5.97 40.61 4.81
CA ARG A 41 4.87 40.29 3.89
C ARG A 41 5.08 38.94 3.22
N LEU A 42 6.28 38.66 2.69
CA LEU A 42 6.61 37.39 2.05
C LEU A 42 6.54 36.22 3.04
N ILE A 43 6.96 36.43 4.29
CA ILE A 43 6.84 35.42 5.35
C ILE A 43 5.36 35.09 5.64
N ASP A 44 4.52 36.12 5.72
CA ASP A 44 3.11 35.93 6.03
C ASP A 44 2.38 35.24 4.85
N GLU A 45 2.71 35.60 3.60
CA GLU A 45 2.20 34.92 2.40
C GLU A 45 2.66 33.45 2.35
N ALA A 46 3.93 33.17 2.67
CA ALA A 46 4.46 31.81 2.71
C ALA A 46 3.77 30.95 3.78
N LYS A 47 3.55 31.49 4.98
CA LYS A 47 2.82 30.80 6.06
C LYS A 47 1.38 30.50 5.69
N GLU A 48 0.69 31.43 5.04
CA GLU A 48 -0.67 31.19 4.59
C GLU A 48 -0.73 30.08 3.50
N SER A 49 0.25 30.08 2.59
CA SER A 49 0.38 29.03 1.59
C SER A 49 0.70 27.66 2.23
N GLU A 50 1.62 27.63 3.18
CA GLU A 50 1.95 26.42 3.94
C GLU A 50 0.73 25.82 4.64
N LYS A 51 -0.08 26.68 5.29
CA LYS A 51 -1.32 26.25 5.94
C LYS A 51 -2.30 25.61 4.96
N LYS A 52 -2.53 26.25 3.80
CA LYS A 52 -3.43 25.71 2.76
C LYS A 52 -2.94 24.38 2.21
N ILE A 53 -1.62 24.26 2.01
CA ILE A 53 -1.02 23.00 1.54
C ILE A 53 -1.18 21.90 2.61
N ALA A 54 -0.92 22.20 3.88
CA ALA A 54 -1.09 21.25 4.98
C ALA A 54 -2.54 20.76 5.11
N GLU A 55 -3.52 21.66 5.01
CA GLU A 55 -4.94 21.30 5.01
C GLU A 55 -5.29 20.39 3.84
N ARG A 56 -4.73 20.65 2.65
CA ARG A 56 -4.96 19.83 1.46
C ARG A 56 -4.30 18.45 1.56
N ILE A 57 -3.09 18.37 2.11
CA ILE A 57 -2.41 17.09 2.37
C ILE A 57 -3.26 16.24 3.33
N ALA A 58 -3.71 16.81 4.45
CA ALA A 58 -4.54 16.09 5.41
C ALA A 58 -5.86 15.58 4.81
N GLU A 59 -6.49 16.35 3.91
CA GLU A 59 -7.68 15.92 3.18
C GLU A 59 -7.38 14.74 2.25
N LEU A 60 -6.27 14.81 1.49
CA LEU A 60 -5.87 13.74 0.57
C LEU A 60 -5.50 12.46 1.30
N GLU A 61 -4.75 12.54 2.39
CA GLU A 61 -4.41 11.40 3.24
C GLU A 61 -5.67 10.71 3.80
N ARG A 62 -6.67 11.51 4.20
CA ARG A 62 -7.94 10.94 4.66
C ARG A 62 -8.69 10.20 3.54
N LEU A 63 -8.68 10.74 2.32
CA LEU A 63 -9.30 10.09 1.16
C LEU A 63 -8.56 8.80 0.77
N GLU A 64 -7.23 8.85 0.77
CA GLU A 64 -6.39 7.68 0.51
C GLU A 64 -6.66 6.55 1.51
N PHE A 65 -6.69 6.88 2.80
CA PHE A 65 -7.05 5.92 3.85
C PHE A 65 -8.44 5.31 3.65
N ALA A 66 -9.43 6.14 3.31
CA ALA A 66 -10.80 5.66 3.07
C ALA A 66 -10.86 4.75 1.83
N ALA A 67 -10.16 5.09 0.76
CA ALA A 67 -10.10 4.28 -0.45
C ALA A 67 -9.42 2.92 -0.19
N ALA A 68 -8.30 2.90 0.54
CA ALA A 68 -7.63 1.67 0.93
C ALA A 68 -8.52 0.78 1.81
N ALA A 69 -9.19 1.37 2.80
CA ALA A 69 -10.12 0.63 3.67
C ALA A 69 -11.31 0.04 2.89
N TYR A 70 -11.86 0.79 1.92
CA TYR A 70 -12.92 0.30 1.05
C TYR A 70 -12.45 -0.88 0.19
N THR A 71 -11.28 -0.76 -0.45
CA THR A 71 -10.71 -1.84 -1.27
C THR A 71 -10.49 -3.10 -0.44
N LYS A 72 -9.92 -2.97 0.74
CA LYS A 72 -9.72 -4.09 1.66
C LYS A 72 -11.04 -4.76 2.05
N ALA A 73 -12.04 -3.99 2.48
CA ALA A 73 -13.34 -4.52 2.86
C ALA A 73 -14.04 -5.24 1.70
N ASN A 74 -13.91 -4.72 0.48
CA ASN A 74 -14.46 -5.35 -0.72
C ASN A 74 -13.80 -6.70 -1.02
N ILE A 75 -12.46 -6.77 -0.92
CA ILE A 75 -11.72 -8.01 -1.13
C ILE A 75 -12.08 -9.04 -0.06
N GLU A 76 -12.13 -8.64 1.22
CA GLU A 76 -12.55 -9.52 2.32
C GLU A 76 -13.96 -10.08 2.11
N ALA A 77 -14.88 -9.28 1.62
CA ALA A 77 -16.24 -9.72 1.31
C ALA A 77 -16.28 -10.74 0.15
N VAL A 78 -15.50 -10.51 -0.91
CA VAL A 78 -15.37 -11.44 -2.04
C VAL A 78 -14.70 -12.74 -1.59
N GLU A 79 -13.63 -12.65 -0.83
CA GLU A 79 -12.93 -13.82 -0.27
C GLU A 79 -13.86 -14.65 0.61
N ALA A 80 -14.61 -14.04 1.50
CA ALA A 80 -15.59 -14.72 2.32
C ALA A 80 -16.69 -15.40 1.49
N ALA A 81 -17.21 -14.74 0.47
CA ALA A 81 -18.23 -15.28 -0.43
C ALA A 81 -17.72 -16.50 -1.21
N ILE A 82 -16.49 -16.45 -1.70
CA ILE A 82 -15.85 -17.57 -2.38
C ILE A 82 -15.58 -18.73 -1.40
N ASN A 83 -14.94 -18.43 -0.28
CA ASN A 83 -14.57 -19.41 0.72
C ASN A 83 -15.77 -20.14 1.35
N SER A 84 -16.95 -19.52 1.36
CA SER A 84 -18.18 -20.17 1.83
C SER A 84 -18.61 -21.34 0.95
N ARG A 85 -18.11 -21.46 -0.27
CA ARG A 85 -18.43 -22.54 -1.23
C ARG A 85 -17.53 -23.75 -1.10
N PHE A 86 -16.35 -23.58 -0.53
CA PHE A 86 -15.35 -24.64 -0.34
C PHE A 86 -15.45 -25.23 1.06
N ASN A 87 -15.14 -26.52 1.20
CA ASN A 87 -15.18 -27.17 2.50
C ASN A 87 -13.82 -27.12 3.17
N LEU A 88 -12.78 -27.49 2.44
CA LEU A 88 -11.43 -27.67 2.95
C LEU A 88 -10.52 -26.52 2.53
N VAL A 89 -10.57 -26.17 1.25
CA VAL A 89 -9.73 -25.12 0.69
C VAL A 89 -10.21 -23.75 1.15
N ARG A 90 -9.25 -22.89 1.45
CA ARG A 90 -9.46 -21.46 1.68
C ARG A 90 -8.59 -20.66 0.70
N TRP A 91 -9.23 -19.82 -0.07
CA TRP A 91 -8.56 -18.90 -0.96
C TRP A 91 -8.16 -17.67 -0.19
N ARG A 92 -6.90 -17.30 -0.32
CA ARG A 92 -6.37 -16.03 0.17
C ARG A 92 -6.13 -15.13 -1.04
N MET A 93 -6.86 -14.01 -1.10
CA MET A 93 -6.81 -13.07 -2.21
C MET A 93 -5.97 -11.85 -1.89
N TYR A 94 -5.35 -11.84 -0.73
CA TYR A 94 -4.67 -10.69 -0.20
C TYR A 94 -3.48 -11.11 0.65
N GLU A 95 -2.38 -10.44 0.47
CA GLU A 95 -1.19 -10.65 1.28
C GLU A 95 -0.59 -9.31 1.70
N GLN A 96 -0.26 -9.18 2.98
CA GLN A 96 0.41 -7.99 3.47
C GLN A 96 1.92 -8.18 3.30
N THR A 97 2.56 -7.25 2.60
CA THR A 97 4.01 -7.22 2.45
C THR A 97 4.69 -6.86 3.77
N ILE A 98 5.99 -7.13 3.88
CA ILE A 98 6.81 -6.78 5.05
C ILE A 98 6.77 -5.26 5.32
N GLU A 99 6.57 -4.45 4.29
CA GLU A 99 6.46 -2.99 4.37
C GLU A 99 5.05 -2.52 4.77
N GLY A 100 4.10 -3.44 4.97
CA GLY A 100 2.72 -3.15 5.36
C GLY A 100 1.79 -2.78 4.20
N ALA A 101 2.26 -2.87 2.96
CA ALA A 101 1.41 -2.69 1.79
C ALA A 101 0.60 -3.97 1.53
N ASP A 102 -0.66 -3.76 1.21
CA ASP A 102 -1.56 -4.85 0.84
C ASP A 102 -1.43 -5.15 -0.65
N VAL A 103 -1.13 -6.39 -1.03
CA VAL A 103 -0.95 -6.85 -2.41
C VAL A 103 -1.99 -7.89 -2.75
N GLU A 104 -2.61 -7.75 -3.92
CA GLU A 104 -3.53 -8.75 -4.44
C GLU A 104 -2.78 -10.04 -4.77
N THR A 105 -3.31 -11.16 -4.33
CA THR A 105 -2.79 -12.50 -4.59
C THR A 105 -3.94 -13.47 -4.83
N CYS A 106 -3.66 -14.70 -5.23
CA CYS A 106 -4.65 -15.75 -5.33
C CYS A 106 -3.99 -17.08 -4.98
N VAL A 107 -4.00 -17.42 -3.71
CA VAL A 107 -3.35 -18.62 -3.17
C VAL A 107 -4.37 -19.51 -2.48
N ALA A 108 -4.46 -20.77 -2.95
CA ALA A 108 -5.21 -21.79 -2.26
C ALA A 108 -4.44 -22.27 -1.03
N THR A 109 -5.11 -22.36 0.11
CA THR A 109 -4.52 -22.83 1.36
C THR A 109 -5.41 -23.90 2.01
N ILE A 110 -4.79 -24.80 2.82
CA ILE A 110 -5.48 -25.66 3.76
C ILE A 110 -4.90 -25.35 5.14
N ASP A 111 -5.74 -25.00 6.10
CA ASP A 111 -5.33 -24.59 7.46
C ASP A 111 -4.24 -23.51 7.47
N GLY A 112 -4.30 -22.58 6.48
CA GLY A 112 -3.34 -21.51 6.33
C GLY A 112 -2.03 -21.88 5.61
N VAL A 113 -1.82 -23.17 5.28
CA VAL A 113 -0.63 -23.64 4.55
C VAL A 113 -0.89 -23.53 3.04
N PRO A 114 -0.04 -22.81 2.28
CA PRO A 114 -0.17 -22.66 0.83
C PRO A 114 -0.10 -24.02 0.11
N PHE A 115 -0.85 -24.17 -0.99
CA PHE A 115 -0.93 -25.41 -1.78
C PHE A 115 0.45 -25.99 -2.13
N ASN A 116 1.39 -25.14 -2.54
CA ASN A 116 2.74 -25.57 -2.92
C ASN A 116 3.59 -26.11 -1.73
N SER A 117 3.17 -25.83 -0.51
CA SER A 117 3.84 -26.27 0.72
C SER A 117 3.14 -27.47 1.40
N LEU A 118 2.01 -27.90 0.83
CA LEU A 118 1.29 -29.07 1.30
C LEU A 118 2.05 -30.36 0.91
N ASN A 119 1.87 -31.40 1.74
CA ASN A 119 2.30 -32.75 1.34
C ASN A 119 1.39 -33.28 0.21
N SER A 120 1.80 -34.38 -0.42
CA SER A 120 1.08 -34.98 -1.56
C SER A 120 -0.39 -35.28 -1.24
N ALA A 121 -0.68 -35.82 -0.06
CA ALA A 121 -2.05 -36.05 0.37
C ALA A 121 -2.88 -34.78 0.47
N GLY A 122 -2.32 -33.72 1.07
CA GLY A 122 -2.97 -32.42 1.17
C GLY A 122 -3.23 -31.78 -0.19
N GLN A 123 -2.31 -31.91 -1.14
CA GLN A 123 -2.49 -31.41 -2.50
C GLN A 123 -3.63 -32.14 -3.25
N VAL A 124 -3.69 -33.48 -3.12
CA VAL A 124 -4.79 -34.27 -3.69
C VAL A 124 -6.12 -33.88 -3.06
N LEU A 125 -6.21 -33.76 -1.74
CA LEU A 125 -7.44 -33.34 -1.04
C LEU A 125 -7.89 -31.94 -1.44
N ALA A 126 -6.96 -30.98 -1.56
CA ALA A 126 -7.26 -29.65 -2.07
C ALA A 126 -7.82 -29.68 -3.49
N GLY A 127 -7.20 -30.45 -4.40
CA GLY A 127 -7.67 -30.64 -5.75
C GLY A 127 -9.08 -31.23 -5.82
N LEU A 128 -9.38 -32.22 -5.00
CA LEU A 128 -10.71 -32.85 -4.92
C LEU A 128 -11.79 -31.88 -4.40
N ASP A 129 -11.47 -31.04 -3.41
CA ASP A 129 -12.41 -30.03 -2.91
C ASP A 129 -12.70 -28.95 -3.98
N ILE A 130 -11.68 -28.54 -4.75
CA ILE A 130 -11.84 -27.60 -5.87
C ILE A 130 -12.73 -28.22 -6.95
N ILE A 131 -12.43 -29.44 -7.38
CA ILE A 131 -13.22 -30.13 -8.42
C ILE A 131 -14.68 -30.29 -7.96
N ARG A 132 -14.92 -30.76 -6.75
CA ARG A 132 -16.26 -30.89 -6.18
C ARG A 132 -17.02 -29.57 -6.19
N THR A 133 -16.39 -28.50 -5.76
CA THR A 133 -17.01 -27.18 -5.70
C THR A 133 -17.36 -26.69 -7.09
N PHE A 134 -16.48 -26.88 -8.08
CA PHE A 134 -16.76 -26.47 -9.47
C PHE A 134 -17.84 -27.34 -10.13
N CYS A 135 -17.84 -28.66 -9.89
CA CYS A 135 -18.91 -29.54 -10.39
C CYS A 135 -20.29 -29.07 -9.88
N ARG A 136 -20.39 -28.74 -8.60
CA ARG A 136 -21.63 -28.20 -8.01
C ARG A 136 -22.00 -26.83 -8.58
N TYR A 137 -21.04 -25.96 -8.76
CA TYR A 137 -21.28 -24.61 -9.25
C TYR A 137 -21.75 -24.58 -10.72
N TYR A 138 -21.13 -25.40 -11.57
CA TYR A 138 -21.45 -25.46 -12.99
C TYR A 138 -22.55 -26.47 -13.32
N GLY A 139 -22.94 -27.33 -12.37
CA GLY A 139 -23.90 -28.43 -12.62
C GLY A 139 -23.39 -29.46 -13.62
N ALA A 140 -22.08 -29.62 -13.72
CA ALA A 140 -21.43 -30.54 -14.66
C ALA A 140 -20.49 -31.49 -13.91
N THR A 141 -20.46 -32.75 -14.35
CA THR A 141 -19.57 -33.78 -13.82
C THR A 141 -18.64 -34.31 -14.90
N ALA A 142 -17.41 -34.63 -14.49
CA ALA A 142 -16.41 -35.26 -15.37
C ALA A 142 -15.70 -36.40 -14.62
N PRO A 143 -15.18 -37.45 -15.32
CA PRO A 143 -14.34 -38.44 -14.70
C PRO A 143 -13.11 -37.81 -14.04
N VAL A 144 -12.81 -38.18 -12.80
CA VAL A 144 -11.69 -37.67 -12.00
C VAL A 144 -10.65 -38.77 -11.83
N PHE A 145 -9.43 -38.53 -12.29
CA PHE A 145 -8.30 -39.41 -12.11
C PHE A 145 -7.49 -38.94 -10.90
N ILE A 146 -7.26 -39.81 -9.94
CA ILE A 146 -6.46 -39.56 -8.75
C ILE A 146 -5.18 -40.38 -8.88
N ASP A 147 -4.07 -39.70 -9.08
CA ASP A 147 -2.73 -40.31 -9.01
C ASP A 147 -2.25 -40.38 -7.58
N ASN A 148 -1.40 -41.36 -7.26
CA ASN A 148 -0.93 -41.62 -5.89
C ASN A 148 -2.08 -41.77 -4.87
N ALA A 149 -3.14 -42.46 -5.27
CA ALA A 149 -4.33 -42.62 -4.44
C ALA A 149 -4.08 -43.36 -3.12
N GLU A 150 -2.93 -44.04 -2.98
CA GLU A 150 -2.47 -44.65 -1.73
C GLU A 150 -2.12 -43.63 -0.65
N SER A 151 -1.83 -42.35 -1.04
CA SER A 151 -1.48 -41.30 -0.07
C SER A 151 -2.70 -40.76 0.68
N ILE A 152 -3.93 -41.07 0.26
CA ILE A 152 -5.16 -40.61 0.88
C ILE A 152 -5.98 -41.78 1.41
N SER A 153 -6.56 -41.60 2.59
CA SER A 153 -7.51 -42.56 3.13
C SER A 153 -8.84 -42.48 2.42
N GLN A 154 -9.51 -43.62 2.27
CA GLN A 154 -10.70 -43.79 1.43
C GLN A 154 -11.95 -42.95 1.81
N THR A 155 -11.97 -42.34 2.97
CA THR A 155 -13.22 -42.08 3.68
C THR A 155 -13.91 -40.75 3.42
N ASP A 156 -13.26 -39.71 2.89
CA ASP A 156 -13.82 -38.39 3.18
C ASP A 156 -14.26 -37.53 2.00
N PHE A 157 -14.16 -38.02 0.75
CA PHE A 157 -14.61 -37.24 -0.42
C PHE A 157 -15.62 -38.00 -1.28
N ALA A 158 -16.91 -37.80 -0.98
CA ALA A 158 -17.97 -38.13 -1.93
C ALA A 158 -17.96 -37.11 -3.07
N LEU A 159 -17.53 -37.53 -4.24
CA LEU A 159 -17.70 -36.81 -5.51
C LEU A 159 -18.92 -37.38 -6.23
N ASP A 160 -19.77 -36.50 -6.76
CA ASP A 160 -20.88 -36.88 -7.62
C ASP A 160 -20.39 -37.25 -9.05
N SER A 161 -19.15 -37.71 -9.19
CA SER A 161 -18.44 -38.01 -10.43
C SER A 161 -17.82 -39.39 -10.39
N GLN A 162 -17.58 -39.97 -11.55
CA GLN A 162 -16.77 -41.18 -11.63
C GLN A 162 -15.34 -40.90 -11.16
N VAL A 163 -14.85 -41.68 -10.22
CA VAL A 163 -13.49 -41.57 -9.68
C VAL A 163 -12.66 -42.75 -10.10
N ILE A 164 -11.55 -42.51 -10.76
CA ILE A 164 -10.56 -43.51 -11.17
C ILE A 164 -9.30 -43.31 -10.31
N ARG A 165 -9.00 -44.29 -9.45
CA ARG A 165 -7.85 -44.25 -8.55
C ARG A 165 -6.68 -45.01 -9.13
N LEU A 166 -5.53 -44.37 -9.26
CA LEU A 166 -4.28 -45.01 -9.64
C LEU A 166 -3.46 -45.24 -8.38
N GLN A 167 -3.21 -46.52 -8.07
CA GLN A 167 -2.45 -46.92 -6.91
C GLN A 167 -1.29 -47.81 -7.35
N VAL A 168 -0.13 -47.59 -6.80
CA VAL A 168 1.05 -48.45 -6.99
C VAL A 168 1.03 -49.53 -5.90
N VAL A 169 0.95 -50.81 -6.34
CA VAL A 169 1.09 -51.97 -5.45
C VAL A 169 2.30 -52.77 -5.90
N GLU A 170 3.32 -52.82 -5.04
CA GLU A 170 4.58 -53.49 -5.34
C GLU A 170 4.34 -55.00 -5.65
N GLY A 171 4.92 -55.47 -6.76
CA GLY A 171 4.80 -56.88 -7.18
C GLY A 171 3.45 -57.27 -7.83
N ALA A 172 2.51 -56.36 -7.96
CA ALA A 172 1.22 -56.63 -8.64
C ALA A 172 1.27 -56.25 -10.13
N ALA A 173 0.58 -57.06 -10.95
CA ALA A 173 0.28 -56.69 -12.36
C ALA A 173 -0.81 -55.61 -12.37
N LEU A 174 -0.92 -54.88 -13.53
CA LEU A 174 -2.00 -53.89 -13.71
C LEU A 174 -3.37 -54.62 -13.68
N GLU A 175 -4.19 -54.26 -12.73
CA GLU A 175 -5.52 -54.84 -12.53
C GLU A 175 -6.55 -53.69 -12.39
N LEU A 176 -7.70 -53.83 -13.04
CA LEU A 176 -8.82 -52.94 -12.88
C LEU A 176 -9.81 -53.52 -11.88
N LYS A 177 -10.06 -52.79 -10.77
CA LYS A 177 -11.07 -53.17 -9.78
C LYS A 177 -12.21 -52.16 -9.80
N THR A 178 -13.43 -52.65 -9.97
CA THR A 178 -14.63 -51.82 -9.82
C THR A 178 -15.07 -51.85 -8.36
N ALA A 179 -15.32 -50.64 -7.80
CA ALA A 179 -15.85 -50.50 -6.42
C ALA A 179 -17.36 -50.71 -6.40
#